data_94d9f15a3b526f71114d2750c5b1a181
#
_entry.id   94d9f15a3b526f71114d2750c5b1a181
#
_cell.length_a   1.000
_cell.length_b   1.000
_cell.length_c   1.000
_cell.angle_alpha   90.00
_cell.angle_beta   90.00
_cell.angle_gamma   90.00
#
_symmetry.space_group_name_H-M   'P 1'
#
loop_
_entity.id
_entity.type
_entity.pdbx_description
1 polymer ?
#
loop_
_entity_poly.entity_id
_entity_poly.type
_entity_poly.pdbx_seq_one_letter_code
_entity_poly.pdbx_strand_id
1 'polypeptide(L)'
;MVRVGILGSVGSGKSFVANIFRELGFNIFSADNEVANLYKNNKIVNKKISKFFKLKLYKGKINKQELRNSLKKNPNKFRFLNKIIHPTVRKKLALFLTKFKKNKLVILDVPLLVENKMFNFVDIFILVKTGSSSFLSRIKKRKNLDKEFLNILKKQQTSEKIKENYADFIIYNSSKNKVKLQVKNIIDKILLN
;
A
#
# COMPACT_ATOMS: atom_id res chain seq x y z
N MET A 1 -21.27 0.22 -5.25
CA MET A 1 -20.06 0.59 -4.50
C MET A 1 -18.89 0.63 -5.45
N VAL A 2 -18.32 1.79 -5.66
CA VAL A 2 -17.10 1.96 -6.47
C VAL A 2 -15.86 1.67 -5.61
N ARG A 3 -14.92 0.87 -6.14
CA ARG A 3 -13.68 0.47 -5.46
C ARG A 3 -12.51 1.19 -6.10
N VAL A 4 -11.96 2.17 -5.40
CA VAL A 4 -10.87 3.02 -5.91
C VAL A 4 -9.53 2.52 -5.41
N GLY A 5 -8.66 2.11 -6.31
CA GLY A 5 -7.28 1.68 -6.01
C GLY A 5 -6.28 2.84 -6.14
N ILE A 6 -5.43 3.02 -5.13
CA ILE A 6 -4.38 4.06 -5.18
C ILE A 6 -3.08 3.45 -5.67
N LEU A 7 -2.60 3.90 -6.83
CA LEU A 7 -1.31 3.57 -7.42
C LEU A 7 -0.25 4.62 -7.08
N GLY A 8 1.01 4.25 -7.22
CA GLY A 8 2.14 5.17 -7.11
C GLY A 8 3.39 4.48 -6.57
N SER A 9 4.54 5.05 -6.87
CA SER A 9 5.84 4.53 -6.46
C SER A 9 6.06 4.64 -4.94
N VAL A 10 7.05 3.92 -4.41
CA VAL A 10 7.49 4.09 -3.03
C VAL A 10 7.87 5.56 -2.81
N GLY A 11 7.27 6.20 -1.79
CA GLY A 11 7.53 7.60 -1.47
C GLY A 11 6.68 8.62 -2.23
N SER A 12 5.82 8.22 -3.18
CA SER A 12 4.92 9.16 -3.90
C SER A 12 3.88 9.83 -3.00
N GLY A 13 3.60 9.26 -1.81
CA GLY A 13 2.63 9.80 -0.87
C GLY A 13 1.24 9.20 -0.98
N LYS A 14 1.09 7.97 -1.47
CA LYS A 14 -0.19 7.23 -1.50
C LYS A 14 -0.96 7.30 -0.20
N SER A 15 -0.30 6.97 0.92
CA SER A 15 -0.95 6.99 2.25
C SER A 15 -1.36 8.39 2.70
N PHE A 16 -0.69 9.44 2.23
CA PHE A 16 -1.12 10.81 2.45
C PHE A 16 -2.42 11.11 1.70
N VAL A 17 -2.50 10.72 0.42
CA VAL A 17 -3.73 10.86 -0.38
C VAL A 17 -4.86 10.01 0.21
N ALA A 18 -4.57 8.76 0.60
CA ALA A 18 -5.53 7.90 1.30
C ALA A 18 -6.08 8.55 2.58
N ASN A 19 -5.23 9.23 3.37
CA ASN A 19 -5.67 9.93 4.56
C ASN A 19 -6.59 11.13 4.25
N ILE A 20 -6.40 11.81 3.11
CA ILE A 20 -7.32 12.87 2.70
C ILE A 20 -8.70 12.29 2.37
N PHE A 21 -8.79 11.14 1.70
CA PHE A 21 -10.07 10.44 1.52
C PHE A 21 -10.72 10.09 2.87
N ARG A 22 -9.92 9.66 3.87
CA ARG A 22 -10.42 9.38 5.22
C ARG A 22 -10.96 10.63 5.90
N GLU A 23 -10.25 11.77 5.79
CA GLU A 23 -10.71 13.07 6.33
C GLU A 23 -12.02 13.52 5.69
N LEU A 24 -12.33 13.05 4.48
CA LEU A 24 -13.59 13.29 3.75
C LEU A 24 -14.67 12.23 4.04
N GLY A 25 -14.45 11.32 5.00
CA GLY A 25 -15.43 10.34 5.46
C GLY A 25 -15.44 8.99 4.73
N PHE A 26 -14.49 8.75 3.80
CA PHE A 26 -14.45 7.48 3.06
C PHE A 26 -13.73 6.38 3.83
N ASN A 27 -14.22 5.15 3.68
CA ASN A 27 -13.59 3.97 4.27
C ASN A 27 -12.39 3.52 3.45
N ILE A 28 -11.28 3.21 4.14
CA ILE A 28 -10.00 2.88 3.51
C ILE A 28 -9.51 1.53 3.99
N PHE A 29 -9.22 0.63 3.06
CA PHE A 29 -8.43 -0.56 3.31
C PHE A 29 -6.95 -0.23 3.09
N SER A 30 -6.12 -0.39 4.11
CA SER A 30 -4.67 -0.24 4.00
C SER A 30 -4.00 -1.60 4.21
N ALA A 31 -3.43 -2.15 3.13
CA ALA A 31 -2.74 -3.43 3.20
C ALA A 31 -1.51 -3.38 4.11
N ASP A 32 -0.79 -2.25 4.15
CA ASP A 32 0.36 -2.07 5.05
C ASP A 32 -0.05 -2.16 6.52
N ASN A 33 -1.21 -1.59 6.89
CA ASN A 33 -1.75 -1.69 8.24
C ASN A 33 -2.16 -3.14 8.55
N GLU A 34 -2.78 -3.84 7.60
CA GLU A 34 -3.14 -5.24 7.79
C GLU A 34 -1.89 -6.13 7.96
N VAL A 35 -0.85 -5.93 7.16
CA VAL A 35 0.42 -6.64 7.32
C VAL A 35 1.06 -6.33 8.69
N ALA A 36 1.05 -5.05 9.11
CA ALA A 36 1.54 -4.67 10.44
C ALA A 36 0.76 -5.35 11.57
N ASN A 37 -0.56 -5.49 11.41
CA ASN A 37 -1.43 -6.20 12.34
C ASN A 37 -1.15 -7.71 12.36
N LEU A 38 -0.91 -8.33 11.19
CA LEU A 38 -0.54 -9.74 11.10
C LEU A 38 0.73 -10.03 11.90
N TYR A 39 1.78 -9.23 11.75
CA TYR A 39 3.03 -9.41 12.50
C TYR A 39 2.86 -9.29 14.02
N LYS A 40 1.87 -8.52 14.48
CA LYS A 40 1.59 -8.35 15.91
C LYS A 40 0.73 -9.48 16.48
N ASN A 41 -0.29 -9.94 15.72
CA ASN A 41 -1.42 -10.66 16.30
C ASN A 41 -1.66 -12.06 15.69
N ASN A 42 -1.12 -12.35 14.49
CA ASN A 42 -1.40 -13.63 13.83
C ASN A 42 -0.29 -14.66 14.12
N LYS A 43 -0.51 -15.48 15.15
CA LYS A 43 0.45 -16.51 15.59
C LYS A 43 0.78 -17.52 14.47
N ILE A 44 -0.19 -17.90 13.62
CA ILE A 44 0.01 -18.87 12.53
C ILE A 44 0.92 -18.29 11.45
N VAL A 45 0.64 -17.08 10.98
CA VAL A 45 1.47 -16.38 9.99
C VAL A 45 2.88 -16.17 10.55
N ASN A 46 2.99 -15.72 11.81
CA ASN A 46 4.27 -15.48 12.44
C ASN A 46 5.12 -16.75 12.58
N LYS A 47 4.52 -17.89 12.94
CA LYS A 47 5.23 -19.20 12.98
C LYS A 47 5.75 -19.59 11.60
N LYS A 48 4.95 -19.42 10.52
CA LYS A 48 5.38 -19.70 9.13
C LYS A 48 6.55 -18.83 8.71
N ILE A 49 6.49 -17.52 8.99
CA ILE A 49 7.56 -16.55 8.68
C ILE A 49 8.81 -16.90 9.49
N SER A 50 8.68 -17.10 10.79
CA SER A 50 9.78 -17.45 11.70
C SER A 50 10.52 -18.71 11.21
N LYS A 51 9.79 -19.78 10.87
CA LYS A 51 10.38 -21.02 10.35
C LYS A 51 11.17 -20.79 9.05
N PHE A 52 10.56 -20.07 8.07
CA PHE A 52 11.19 -19.86 6.77
C PHE A 52 12.40 -18.91 6.83
N PHE A 53 12.29 -17.84 7.61
CA PHE A 53 13.35 -16.83 7.73
C PHE A 53 14.36 -17.12 8.84
N LYS A 54 14.16 -18.20 9.63
CA LYS A 54 14.96 -18.56 10.81
C LYS A 54 15.03 -17.42 11.83
N LEU A 55 13.88 -16.75 12.08
CA LEU A 55 13.78 -15.64 13.02
C LEU A 55 13.25 -16.12 14.37
N LYS A 56 13.74 -15.54 15.46
CA LYS A 56 13.15 -15.74 16.79
C LYS A 56 11.87 -14.93 16.93
N LEU A 57 10.82 -15.53 17.51
CA LEU A 57 9.59 -14.82 17.85
C LEU A 57 9.72 -14.24 19.26
N TYR A 58 9.46 -12.95 19.40
CA TYR A 58 9.36 -12.31 20.71
C TYR A 58 7.89 -12.26 21.13
N LYS A 59 7.51 -12.99 22.18
CA LYS A 59 6.10 -13.14 22.62
C LYS A 59 5.14 -13.47 21.46
N GLY A 60 5.58 -14.36 20.54
CA GLY A 60 4.80 -14.77 19.37
C GLY A 60 4.74 -13.76 18.22
N LYS A 61 5.46 -12.64 18.28
CA LYS A 61 5.48 -11.55 17.31
C LYS A 61 6.76 -11.57 16.47
N ILE A 62 6.66 -11.09 15.23
CA ILE A 62 7.81 -10.90 14.33
C ILE A 62 8.57 -9.62 14.70
N ASN A 63 9.89 -9.73 14.84
CA ASN A 63 10.78 -8.58 14.85
C ASN A 63 10.94 -8.05 13.41
N LYS A 64 10.33 -6.88 13.14
CA LYS A 64 10.35 -6.28 11.81
C LYS A 64 11.77 -5.94 11.33
N GLN A 65 12.66 -5.57 12.24
CA GLN A 65 14.05 -5.21 11.89
C GLN A 65 14.83 -6.46 11.46
N GLU A 66 14.73 -7.56 12.18
CA GLU A 66 15.36 -8.82 11.79
C GLU A 66 14.83 -9.34 10.46
N LEU A 67 13.50 -9.28 10.24
CA LEU A 67 12.89 -9.64 8.96
C LEU A 67 13.43 -8.77 7.83
N ARG A 68 13.52 -7.45 8.04
CA ARG A 68 14.10 -6.51 7.07
C ARG A 68 15.55 -6.87 6.75
N ASN A 69 16.38 -7.13 7.76
CA ASN A 69 17.78 -7.51 7.58
C ASN A 69 17.90 -8.82 6.79
N SER A 70 17.04 -9.79 7.06
CA SER A 70 17.00 -11.05 6.30
C SER A 70 16.61 -10.83 4.82
N LEU A 71 15.67 -9.94 4.56
CA LEU A 71 15.25 -9.57 3.19
C LEU A 71 16.32 -8.75 2.46
N LYS A 72 17.10 -7.93 3.15
CA LYS A 72 18.26 -7.23 2.58
C LYS A 72 19.34 -8.22 2.14
N LYS A 73 19.68 -9.18 2.98
CA LYS A 73 20.66 -10.23 2.66
C LYS A 73 20.23 -11.10 1.48
N ASN A 74 18.94 -11.35 1.32
CA ASN A 74 18.39 -12.13 0.20
C ASN A 74 17.04 -11.60 -0.28
N PRO A 75 17.02 -10.66 -1.24
CA PRO A 75 15.81 -10.06 -1.77
C PRO A 75 14.85 -11.06 -2.42
N ASN A 76 15.32 -12.19 -2.95
CA ASN A 76 14.47 -13.20 -3.55
C ASN A 76 13.49 -13.82 -2.54
N LYS A 77 13.78 -13.73 -1.24
CA LYS A 77 12.88 -14.16 -0.18
C LYS A 77 11.59 -13.34 -0.07
N PHE A 78 11.50 -12.15 -0.71
CA PHE A 78 10.23 -11.41 -0.81
C PHE A 78 9.11 -12.24 -1.43
N ARG A 79 9.42 -13.03 -2.46
CA ARG A 79 8.43 -13.91 -3.10
C ARG A 79 7.80 -14.89 -2.10
N PHE A 80 8.61 -15.45 -1.21
CA PHE A 80 8.12 -16.37 -0.18
C PHE A 80 7.33 -15.62 0.92
N LEU A 81 7.82 -14.46 1.35
CA LEU A 81 7.11 -13.63 2.31
C LEU A 81 5.71 -13.28 1.78
N ASN A 82 5.63 -12.87 0.53
CA ASN A 82 4.38 -12.55 -0.14
C ASN A 82 3.44 -13.77 -0.22
N LYS A 83 3.94 -14.96 -0.56
CA LYS A 83 3.14 -16.19 -0.55
C LYS A 83 2.53 -16.51 0.83
N ILE A 84 3.21 -16.17 1.91
CA ILE A 84 2.71 -16.38 3.27
C ILE A 84 1.65 -15.32 3.64
N ILE A 85 1.86 -14.06 3.25
CA ILE A 85 1.07 -12.92 3.69
C ILE A 85 -0.18 -12.70 2.83
N HIS A 86 -0.04 -12.79 1.49
CA HIS A 86 -1.09 -12.40 0.55
C HIS A 86 -2.43 -13.11 0.76
N PRO A 87 -2.50 -14.43 1.03
CA PRO A 87 -3.80 -15.09 1.25
C PRO A 87 -4.58 -14.46 2.40
N THR A 88 -3.88 -14.13 3.49
CA THR A 88 -4.53 -13.53 4.67
C THR A 88 -4.96 -12.09 4.40
N VAL A 89 -4.13 -11.30 3.71
CA VAL A 89 -4.48 -9.92 3.33
C VAL A 89 -5.64 -9.90 2.34
N ARG A 90 -5.67 -10.79 1.34
CA ARG A 90 -6.79 -10.91 0.39
C ARG A 90 -8.10 -11.28 1.10
N LYS A 91 -8.06 -12.20 2.07
CA LYS A 91 -9.24 -12.53 2.89
C LYS A 91 -9.73 -11.30 3.68
N LYS A 92 -8.82 -10.53 4.25
CA LYS A 92 -9.15 -9.28 4.95
C LYS A 92 -9.75 -8.23 4.03
N LEU A 93 -9.22 -8.09 2.81
CA LEU A 93 -9.78 -7.21 1.78
C LEU A 93 -11.19 -7.63 1.41
N ALA A 94 -11.44 -8.91 1.16
CA ALA A 94 -12.78 -9.41 0.86
C ALA A 94 -13.78 -9.11 1.98
N LEU A 95 -13.39 -9.34 3.24
CA LEU A 95 -14.22 -9.00 4.41
C LEU A 95 -14.50 -7.49 4.51
N PHE A 96 -13.50 -6.65 4.22
CA PHE A 96 -13.67 -5.20 4.18
C PHE A 96 -14.69 -4.80 3.10
N LEU A 97 -14.57 -5.33 1.89
CA LEU A 97 -15.49 -5.04 0.79
C LEU A 97 -16.92 -5.48 1.11
N THR A 98 -17.09 -6.65 1.72
CA THR A 98 -18.40 -7.13 2.18
C THR A 98 -19.00 -6.22 3.25
N LYS A 99 -18.19 -5.82 4.24
CA LYS A 99 -18.62 -4.94 5.34
C LYS A 99 -19.14 -3.60 4.82
N PHE A 100 -18.48 -3.03 3.82
CA PHE A 100 -18.81 -1.71 3.30
C PHE A 100 -19.58 -1.72 1.97
N LYS A 101 -20.19 -2.84 1.60
CA LYS A 101 -20.90 -3.01 0.32
C LYS A 101 -22.02 -1.99 0.04
N LYS A 102 -22.58 -1.38 1.10
CA LYS A 102 -23.62 -0.34 0.99
C LYS A 102 -23.06 1.07 0.78
N ASN A 103 -21.74 1.27 0.90
CA ASN A 103 -21.12 2.56 0.68
C ASN A 103 -21.08 2.88 -0.80
N LYS A 104 -21.21 4.17 -1.16
CA LYS A 104 -21.05 4.61 -2.55
C LYS A 104 -19.66 4.34 -3.08
N LEU A 105 -18.62 4.56 -2.24
CA LEU A 105 -17.23 4.45 -2.63
C LEU A 105 -16.37 3.95 -1.45
N VAL A 106 -15.33 3.16 -1.75
CA VAL A 106 -14.27 2.74 -0.81
C VAL A 106 -12.90 2.88 -1.45
N ILE A 107 -11.88 3.10 -0.63
CA ILE A 107 -10.49 3.31 -1.07
C ILE A 107 -9.63 2.12 -0.70
N LEU A 108 -8.81 1.66 -1.65
CA LEU A 108 -7.88 0.55 -1.49
C LEU A 108 -6.44 1.04 -1.61
N ASP A 109 -5.78 1.28 -0.46
CA ASP A 109 -4.33 1.55 -0.38
C ASP A 109 -3.59 0.22 -0.27
N VAL A 110 -3.40 -0.42 -1.42
CA VAL A 110 -2.72 -1.71 -1.55
C VAL A 110 -1.45 -1.51 -2.38
N PRO A 111 -0.26 -1.61 -1.78
CA PRO A 111 0.99 -1.62 -2.54
C PRO A 111 1.01 -2.79 -3.53
N LEU A 112 1.59 -2.56 -4.70
CA LEU A 112 1.76 -3.60 -5.71
C LEU A 112 0.42 -4.14 -6.28
N LEU A 113 -0.62 -3.29 -6.40
CA LEU A 113 -1.89 -3.66 -7.03
C LEU A 113 -1.71 -4.18 -8.46
N VAL A 114 -0.93 -3.44 -9.26
CA VAL A 114 -0.63 -3.78 -10.65
C VAL A 114 0.27 -5.02 -10.71
N GLU A 115 1.34 -5.04 -9.92
CA GLU A 115 2.33 -6.11 -9.86
C GLU A 115 1.72 -7.45 -9.43
N ASN A 116 0.70 -7.41 -8.58
CA ASN A 116 -0.01 -8.60 -8.10
C ASN A 116 -1.28 -8.93 -8.92
N LYS A 117 -1.51 -8.22 -10.03
CA LYS A 117 -2.67 -8.41 -10.92
C LYS A 117 -4.00 -8.40 -10.16
N MET A 118 -4.16 -7.46 -9.21
CA MET A 118 -5.36 -7.37 -8.37
C MET A 118 -6.47 -6.52 -9.00
N PHE A 119 -6.57 -6.52 -10.33
CA PHE A 119 -7.53 -5.71 -11.10
C PHE A 119 -8.98 -6.01 -10.73
N ASN A 120 -9.33 -7.27 -10.45
CA ASN A 120 -10.70 -7.68 -10.09
C ASN A 120 -11.22 -7.05 -8.78
N PHE A 121 -10.36 -6.42 -7.99
CA PHE A 121 -10.75 -5.76 -6.75
C PHE A 121 -10.93 -4.25 -6.90
N VAL A 122 -10.66 -3.69 -8.08
CA VAL A 122 -10.61 -2.25 -8.32
C VAL A 122 -11.42 -1.89 -9.56
N ASP A 123 -12.26 -0.87 -9.44
CA ASP A 123 -13.05 -0.35 -10.55
C ASP A 123 -12.39 0.89 -11.17
N ILE A 124 -11.71 1.70 -10.34
CA ILE A 124 -11.05 2.96 -10.75
C ILE A 124 -9.65 3.03 -10.12
N PHE A 125 -8.66 3.41 -10.91
CA PHE A 125 -7.29 3.61 -10.46
C PHE A 125 -6.92 5.09 -10.39
N ILE A 126 -6.39 5.52 -9.25
CA ILE A 126 -5.81 6.85 -9.06
C ILE A 126 -4.30 6.72 -8.91
N LEU A 127 -3.53 7.30 -9.82
CA LEU A 127 -2.07 7.34 -9.72
C LEU A 127 -1.62 8.59 -8.96
N VAL A 128 -0.86 8.38 -7.89
CA VAL A 128 -0.23 9.47 -7.13
C VAL A 128 1.19 9.69 -7.62
N LYS A 129 1.43 10.85 -8.25
CA LYS A 129 2.73 11.34 -8.68
C LYS A 129 3.29 12.38 -7.71
N THR A 130 4.60 12.49 -7.63
CA THR A 130 5.27 13.54 -6.84
C THR A 130 6.49 14.04 -7.58
N GLY A 131 6.75 15.35 -7.53
CA GLY A 131 7.95 15.94 -8.13
C GLY A 131 9.23 15.48 -7.41
N SER A 132 10.35 15.42 -8.13
CA SER A 132 11.62 14.89 -7.64
C SER A 132 12.12 15.60 -6.39
N SER A 133 11.99 16.93 -6.29
CA SER A 133 12.39 17.72 -5.11
C SER A 133 11.58 17.39 -3.87
N SER A 134 10.25 17.26 -4.02
CA SER A 134 9.34 16.88 -2.94
C SER A 134 9.56 15.43 -2.49
N PHE A 135 9.90 14.55 -3.41
CA PHE A 135 10.26 13.17 -3.12
C PHE A 135 11.51 13.08 -2.23
N LEU A 136 12.59 13.76 -2.62
CA LEU A 136 13.85 13.77 -1.88
C LEU A 136 13.69 14.36 -0.47
N SER A 137 12.94 15.46 -0.32
CA SER A 137 12.69 16.09 0.97
C SER A 137 11.91 15.18 1.93
N ARG A 138 10.92 14.43 1.42
CA ARG A 138 10.14 13.46 2.23
C ARG A 138 10.96 12.25 2.65
N ILE A 139 11.84 11.78 1.78
CA ILE A 139 12.77 10.70 2.11
C ILE A 139 13.76 11.15 3.19
N LYS A 140 14.35 12.34 3.08
CA LYS A 140 15.28 12.89 4.08
C LYS A 140 14.63 13.07 5.46
N LYS A 141 13.36 13.44 5.54
CA LYS A 141 12.63 13.62 6.81
C LYS A 141 12.31 12.33 7.56
N ARG A 142 12.40 11.17 6.93
CA ARG A 142 12.19 9.88 7.60
C ARG A 142 13.44 9.46 8.34
N LYS A 143 13.56 9.79 9.63
CA LYS A 143 14.73 9.59 10.52
C LYS A 143 15.36 8.18 10.50
N ASN A 144 14.62 7.14 10.10
CA ASN A 144 15.10 5.74 10.10
C ASN A 144 14.93 5.08 8.72
N LEU A 145 15.16 5.84 7.65
CA LEU A 145 14.99 5.33 6.31
C LEU A 145 16.22 4.53 5.86
N ASP A 146 16.05 3.24 5.79
CA ASP A 146 17.05 2.33 5.22
C ASP A 146 17.03 2.46 3.68
N LYS A 147 17.99 3.23 3.14
CA LYS A 147 18.11 3.52 1.70
C LYS A 147 18.27 2.24 0.87
N GLU A 148 19.03 1.27 1.38
CA GLU A 148 19.24 -0.02 0.72
C GLU A 148 17.93 -0.79 0.61
N PHE A 149 17.18 -0.87 1.70
CA PHE A 149 15.89 -1.54 1.71
C PHE A 149 14.86 -0.84 0.80
N LEU A 150 14.88 0.49 0.73
CA LEU A 150 14.05 1.23 -0.23
C LEU A 150 14.37 0.90 -1.68
N ASN A 151 15.65 0.76 -2.03
CA ASN A 151 16.04 0.39 -3.38
C ASN A 151 15.55 -1.03 -3.72
N ILE A 152 15.60 -1.95 -2.75
CA ILE A 152 15.03 -3.29 -2.93
C ILE A 152 13.51 -3.20 -3.16
N LEU A 153 12.78 -2.41 -2.37
CA LEU A 153 11.34 -2.21 -2.55
C LEU A 153 10.99 -1.56 -3.90
N LYS A 154 11.80 -0.61 -4.37
CA LYS A 154 11.62 0.00 -5.69
C LYS A 154 11.76 -1.03 -6.81
N LYS A 155 12.75 -1.92 -6.72
CA LYS A 155 12.95 -3.01 -7.70
C LYS A 155 11.78 -4.01 -7.77
N GLN A 156 10.95 -4.10 -6.71
CA GLN A 156 9.75 -4.92 -6.71
C GLN A 156 8.55 -4.24 -7.41
N GLN A 157 8.66 -2.96 -7.76
CA GLN A 157 7.58 -2.21 -8.36
C GLN A 157 7.76 -2.06 -9.88
N THR A 158 6.66 -2.12 -10.60
CA THR A 158 6.62 -1.72 -12.01
C THR A 158 6.93 -0.23 -12.15
N SER A 159 7.40 0.16 -13.34
CA SER A 159 7.70 1.56 -13.64
C SER A 159 6.45 2.44 -13.50
N GLU A 160 6.65 3.73 -13.26
CA GLU A 160 5.57 4.70 -13.19
C GLU A 160 4.81 4.79 -14.52
N LYS A 161 5.53 4.72 -15.65
CA LYS A 161 4.94 4.71 -17.01
C LYS A 161 3.94 3.57 -17.20
N ILE A 162 4.25 2.37 -16.71
CA ILE A 162 3.30 1.24 -16.77
C ILE A 162 2.07 1.50 -15.90
N LYS A 163 2.25 2.10 -14.72
CA LYS A 163 1.12 2.45 -13.83
C LYS A 163 0.23 3.54 -14.42
N GLU A 164 0.79 4.45 -15.21
CA GLU A 164 0.02 5.47 -15.95
C GLU A 164 -0.99 4.86 -16.91
N ASN A 165 -0.63 3.76 -17.58
CA ASN A 165 -1.51 3.08 -18.52
C ASN A 165 -2.77 2.48 -17.85
N TYR A 166 -2.75 2.30 -16.53
CA TYR A 166 -3.90 1.80 -15.77
C TYR A 166 -4.66 2.91 -15.03
N ALA A 167 -4.14 4.14 -15.01
CA ALA A 167 -4.69 5.21 -14.20
C ALA A 167 -5.83 5.92 -14.89
N ASP A 168 -7.03 5.91 -14.30
CA ASP A 168 -8.16 6.72 -14.73
C ASP A 168 -7.99 8.19 -14.30
N PHE A 169 -7.30 8.42 -13.17
CA PHE A 169 -7.01 9.75 -12.65
C PHE A 169 -5.57 9.86 -12.15
N ILE A 170 -5.01 11.07 -12.22
CA ILE A 170 -3.68 11.38 -11.68
C ILE A 170 -3.83 12.46 -10.61
N ILE A 171 -3.20 12.23 -9.43
CA ILE A 171 -3.05 13.22 -8.37
C ILE A 171 -1.58 13.64 -8.27
N TYR A 172 -1.32 14.92 -8.46
CA TYR A 172 0.00 15.49 -8.23
C TYR A 172 0.15 15.88 -6.76
N ASN A 173 0.94 15.10 -6.02
CA ASN A 173 1.12 15.27 -4.59
C ASN A 173 2.06 16.44 -4.29
N SER A 174 1.47 17.60 -4.09
CA SER A 174 2.12 18.88 -3.74
C SER A 174 1.75 19.33 -2.31
N SER A 175 1.07 20.45 -2.15
CA SER A 175 0.55 20.92 -0.86
C SER A 175 -0.76 20.22 -0.47
N LYS A 176 -1.06 20.18 0.85
CA LYS A 176 -2.27 19.53 1.36
C LYS A 176 -3.54 20.08 0.71
N ASN A 177 -3.65 21.40 0.58
CA ASN A 177 -4.84 22.06 0.00
C ASN A 177 -5.04 21.70 -1.46
N LYS A 178 -3.95 21.72 -2.27
CA LYS A 178 -4.03 21.34 -3.69
C LYS A 178 -4.42 19.87 -3.86
N VAL A 179 -3.86 18.97 -3.04
CA VAL A 179 -4.24 17.54 -3.08
C VAL A 179 -5.69 17.34 -2.64
N LYS A 180 -6.15 18.04 -1.58
CA LYS A 180 -7.53 17.97 -1.12
C LYS A 180 -8.52 18.41 -2.19
N LEU A 181 -8.19 19.47 -2.95
CA LEU A 181 -9.00 19.93 -4.08
C LEU A 181 -9.07 18.89 -5.19
N GLN A 182 -7.90 18.32 -5.61
CA GLN A 182 -7.87 17.26 -6.63
C GLN A 182 -8.70 16.03 -6.19
N VAL A 183 -8.60 15.62 -4.93
CA VAL A 183 -9.38 14.50 -4.39
C VAL A 183 -10.88 14.80 -4.45
N LYS A 184 -11.33 15.99 -4.04
CA LYS A 184 -12.75 16.39 -4.13
C LYS A 184 -13.26 16.33 -5.56
N ASN A 185 -12.54 16.94 -6.51
CA ASN A 185 -12.93 16.94 -7.93
C ASN A 185 -13.01 15.51 -8.51
N ILE A 186 -12.15 14.59 -8.08
CA ILE A 186 -12.20 13.18 -8.50
C ILE A 186 -13.43 12.50 -7.90
N ILE A 187 -13.71 12.73 -6.61
CA ILE A 187 -14.90 12.16 -5.94
C ILE A 187 -16.17 12.60 -6.67
N ASP A 188 -16.28 13.89 -6.96
CA ASP A 188 -17.45 14.46 -7.67
C ASP A 188 -17.63 13.77 -9.03
N LYS A 189 -16.55 13.60 -9.82
CA LYS A 189 -16.60 12.90 -11.11
C LYS A 189 -17.02 11.43 -10.97
N ILE A 190 -16.56 10.72 -9.91
CA ILE A 190 -16.91 9.32 -9.68
C ILE A 190 -18.36 9.15 -9.23
N LEU A 191 -18.89 10.09 -8.46
CA LEU A 191 -20.23 9.97 -7.87
C LEU A 191 -21.35 10.58 -8.74
N LEU A 192 -20.99 11.40 -9.74
CA LEU A 192 -21.93 11.99 -10.72
C LEU A 192 -22.15 11.06 -11.94
N ASN A 193 -21.25 10.12 -12.20
CA ASN A 193 -21.38 9.06 -13.20
C ASN A 193 -21.94 7.80 -12.56
#